data_6adc6e83ff29cc874ade21a1542e5003
#
_entry.id   6adc6e83ff29cc874ade21a1542e5003
#
_cell.length_a   1.000
_cell.length_b   1.000
_cell.length_c   1.000
_cell.angle_alpha   90.00
_cell.angle_beta   90.00
_cell.angle_gamma   90.00
#
_symmetry.space_group_name_H-M   'P 1'
#
loop_
_entity.id
_entity.type
_entity.pdbx_description
1 polymer ?
#
loop_
_entity_poly.entity_id
_entity_poly.type
_entity_poly.pdbx_seq_one_letter_code
_entity_poly.pdbx_strand_id
1 'polypeptide(L)'
;FGAEVCLVEGVYDDACKKALEIKEEYGPTFIHPFDDEDVIAGQGTIGLEILEELDDLDAVIVPIGGGGLISGVAFAIKSLRPDVKVYGVQAAGAASMFNSVKKGKIETLKGVSTFADGIAV
;
A
#
# COMPACT_ATOMS: atom_id res chain seq x y z
N PHE A 1 6.76 -20.95 9.62
CA PHE A 1 7.01 -20.91 8.17
C PHE A 1 8.51 -21.06 7.85
N GLY A 2 9.40 -21.02 8.87
CA GLY A 2 10.84 -21.19 8.68
C GLY A 2 11.58 -19.96 8.14
N ALA A 3 10.94 -18.79 8.16
CA ALA A 3 11.59 -17.56 7.76
C ALA A 3 12.57 -17.06 8.84
N GLU A 4 13.68 -16.50 8.40
CA GLU A 4 14.58 -15.75 9.27
C GLU A 4 14.00 -14.35 9.52
N VAL A 5 13.97 -13.93 10.78
CA VAL A 5 13.38 -12.64 11.18
C VAL A 5 14.49 -11.69 11.61
N CYS A 6 14.57 -10.53 10.94
CA CYS A 6 15.45 -9.42 11.30
C CYS A 6 14.61 -8.27 11.84
N LEU A 7 14.67 -8.01 13.15
CA LEU A 7 13.98 -6.90 13.77
C LEU A 7 14.82 -5.62 13.68
N VAL A 8 14.15 -4.52 13.32
CA VAL A 8 14.77 -3.19 13.22
C VAL A 8 13.96 -2.23 14.09
N GLU A 9 14.64 -1.47 14.94
CA GLU A 9 13.99 -0.39 15.70
C GLU A 9 13.71 0.79 14.79
N GLY A 10 12.52 1.37 14.89
CA GLY A 10 12.13 2.54 14.11
C GLY A 10 10.80 2.36 13.38
N VAL A 11 10.69 2.99 12.22
CA VAL A 11 9.52 2.97 11.34
C VAL A 11 9.81 2.15 10.08
N TYR A 12 8.83 2.08 9.18
CA TYR A 12 8.94 1.34 7.91
C TYR A 12 10.23 1.69 7.13
N ASP A 13 10.60 2.96 7.05
CA ASP A 13 11.78 3.40 6.28
C ASP A 13 13.08 2.81 6.83
N ASP A 14 13.20 2.64 8.15
CA ASP A 14 14.37 2.03 8.78
C ASP A 14 14.46 0.54 8.44
N ALA A 15 13.33 -0.17 8.48
CA ALA A 15 13.25 -1.57 8.10
C ALA A 15 13.54 -1.77 6.59
N CYS A 16 13.01 -0.89 5.74
CA CYS A 16 13.25 -0.91 4.29
C CYS A 16 14.73 -0.71 3.97
N LYS A 17 15.38 0.26 4.61
CA LYS A 17 16.82 0.49 4.47
C LYS A 17 17.62 -0.76 4.84
N LYS A 18 17.30 -1.40 5.97
CA LYS A 18 17.97 -2.63 6.39
C LYS A 18 17.76 -3.78 5.41
N ALA A 19 16.55 -3.92 4.86
CA ALA A 19 16.26 -4.94 3.87
C ALA A 19 17.07 -4.72 2.57
N LEU A 20 17.26 -3.47 2.14
CA LEU A 20 18.10 -3.15 0.99
C LEU A 20 19.59 -3.44 1.25
N GLU A 21 20.10 -3.17 2.46
CA GLU A 21 21.45 -3.57 2.86
C GLU A 21 21.65 -5.10 2.77
N ILE A 22 20.68 -5.87 3.28
CA ILE A 22 20.69 -7.35 3.21
C ILE A 22 20.65 -7.82 1.75
N LYS A 23 19.83 -7.16 0.91
CA LYS A 23 19.78 -7.44 -0.53
C LYS A 23 21.16 -7.25 -1.19
N GLU A 24 21.84 -6.17 -0.88
CA GLU A 24 23.16 -5.88 -1.46
C GLU A 24 24.22 -6.87 -0.97
N GLU A 25 24.17 -7.26 0.30
CA GLU A 25 25.18 -8.15 0.91
C GLU A 25 25.00 -9.62 0.51
N TYR A 26 23.76 -10.12 0.48
CA TYR A 26 23.47 -11.56 0.33
C TYR A 26 22.74 -11.89 -0.98
N GLY A 27 22.26 -10.92 -1.73
CA GLY A 27 21.63 -11.08 -3.05
C GLY A 27 20.21 -11.66 -3.08
N PRO A 28 19.39 -11.69 -2.00
CA PRO A 28 18.02 -12.15 -2.09
C PRO A 28 17.18 -11.21 -2.95
N THR A 29 16.11 -11.75 -3.54
CA THR A 29 15.11 -10.92 -4.22
C THR A 29 14.40 -10.04 -3.21
N PHE A 30 14.47 -8.72 -3.41
CA PHE A 30 13.70 -7.77 -2.63
C PHE A 30 12.31 -7.61 -3.24
N ILE A 31 11.27 -7.85 -2.45
CA ILE A 31 9.89 -7.65 -2.84
C ILE A 31 9.41 -6.37 -2.14
N HIS A 32 9.15 -5.32 -2.93
CA HIS A 32 8.67 -4.06 -2.39
C HIS A 32 7.22 -4.23 -1.91
N PRO A 33 6.86 -3.81 -0.69
CA PRO A 33 5.56 -4.14 -0.11
C PRO A 33 4.36 -3.41 -0.75
N PHE A 34 4.59 -2.38 -1.56
CA PHE A 34 3.51 -1.61 -2.19
C PHE A 34 3.86 -0.98 -3.55
N ASP A 35 5.14 -0.76 -3.88
CA ASP A 35 5.57 -0.18 -5.17
C ASP A 35 6.22 -1.26 -6.03
N ASP A 36 5.43 -2.27 -6.37
CA ASP A 36 5.80 -3.43 -7.16
C ASP A 36 4.55 -3.91 -7.92
N GLU A 37 4.67 -4.10 -9.24
CA GLU A 37 3.53 -4.46 -10.10
C GLU A 37 2.91 -5.79 -9.74
N ASP A 38 3.71 -6.81 -9.37
CA ASP A 38 3.22 -8.12 -8.99
C ASP A 38 2.49 -8.07 -7.64
N VAL A 39 3.01 -7.26 -6.69
CA VAL A 39 2.35 -7.02 -5.40
C VAL A 39 1.04 -6.28 -5.60
N ILE A 40 1.01 -5.24 -6.42
CA ILE A 40 -0.22 -4.49 -6.77
C ILE A 40 -1.24 -5.41 -7.44
N ALA A 41 -0.81 -6.26 -8.38
CA ALA A 41 -1.69 -7.25 -9.02
C ALA A 41 -2.27 -8.25 -8.01
N GLY A 42 -1.45 -8.73 -7.07
CA GLY A 42 -1.91 -9.56 -5.95
C GLY A 42 -2.97 -8.88 -5.08
N GLN A 43 -2.81 -7.59 -4.77
CA GLN A 43 -3.81 -6.81 -4.04
C GLN A 43 -5.10 -6.61 -4.84
N GLY A 44 -5.01 -6.62 -6.17
CA GLY A 44 -6.17 -6.54 -7.07
C GLY A 44 -7.16 -7.69 -6.90
N THR A 45 -6.73 -8.86 -6.43
CA THR A 45 -7.62 -10.01 -6.18
C THR A 45 -8.72 -9.68 -5.17
N ILE A 46 -8.46 -8.79 -4.20
CA ILE A 46 -9.45 -8.29 -3.25
C ILE A 46 -10.58 -7.57 -3.98
N GLY A 47 -10.25 -6.76 -4.98
CA GLY A 47 -11.24 -6.07 -5.82
C GLY A 47 -12.12 -7.06 -6.62
N LEU A 48 -11.53 -8.15 -7.11
CA LEU A 48 -12.26 -9.21 -7.81
C LEU A 48 -13.23 -9.92 -6.86
N GLU A 49 -12.76 -10.34 -5.70
CA GLU A 49 -13.58 -11.00 -4.68
C GLU A 49 -14.75 -10.12 -4.21
N ILE A 50 -14.51 -8.81 -4.01
CA ILE A 50 -15.59 -7.86 -3.68
C ILE A 50 -16.67 -7.84 -4.77
N LEU A 51 -16.27 -7.80 -6.04
CA LEU A 51 -17.20 -7.78 -7.16
C LEU A 51 -17.95 -9.10 -7.36
N GLU A 52 -17.36 -10.23 -6.97
CA GLU A 52 -18.01 -11.55 -6.98
C GLU A 52 -19.06 -11.69 -5.88
N GLU A 53 -18.83 -11.07 -4.71
CA GLU A 53 -19.70 -11.19 -3.54
C GLU A 53 -20.83 -10.13 -3.51
N LEU A 54 -20.64 -8.98 -4.16
CA LEU A 54 -21.56 -7.84 -4.07
C LEU A 54 -22.02 -7.35 -5.45
N ASP A 55 -23.23 -7.73 -5.84
CA ASP A 55 -23.85 -7.30 -7.10
C ASP A 55 -24.22 -5.81 -7.10
N ASP A 56 -24.66 -5.29 -5.95
CA ASP A 56 -25.14 -3.90 -5.79
C ASP A 56 -24.10 -3.05 -5.02
N LEU A 57 -23.02 -2.72 -5.71
CA LEU A 57 -21.89 -2.02 -5.15
C LEU A 57 -21.78 -0.60 -5.76
N ASP A 58 -21.98 0.42 -4.93
CA ASP A 58 -21.84 1.84 -5.32
C ASP A 58 -20.43 2.38 -5.13
N ALA A 59 -19.78 1.96 -4.05
CA ALA A 59 -18.46 2.49 -3.68
C ALA A 59 -17.66 1.54 -2.80
N VAL A 60 -16.33 1.64 -2.89
CA VAL A 60 -15.38 0.97 -2.00
C VAL A 60 -14.49 2.01 -1.33
N ILE A 61 -14.25 1.82 -0.04
CA ILE A 61 -13.34 2.68 0.74
C ILE A 61 -12.11 1.84 1.12
N VAL A 62 -10.92 2.30 0.72
CA VAL A 62 -9.67 1.56 0.88
C VAL A 62 -8.67 2.38 1.70
N PRO A 63 -8.06 1.80 2.74
CA PRO A 63 -7.00 2.48 3.48
C PRO A 63 -5.74 2.65 2.62
N ILE A 64 -5.02 3.76 2.85
CA ILE A 64 -3.80 4.10 2.12
C ILE A 64 -2.64 4.29 3.11
N GLY A 65 -1.61 3.44 2.99
CA GLY A 65 -0.25 3.72 3.40
C GLY A 65 0.57 4.11 2.18
N GLY A 66 1.41 3.22 1.68
CA GLY A 66 2.21 3.42 0.46
C GLY A 66 1.43 3.31 -0.86
N GLY A 67 0.17 2.90 -0.85
CA GLY A 67 -0.71 2.94 -2.02
C GLY A 67 -0.89 1.62 -2.79
N GLY A 68 -0.13 0.56 -2.48
CA GLY A 68 -0.21 -0.71 -3.23
C GLY A 68 -1.59 -1.37 -3.19
N LEU A 69 -2.21 -1.41 -2.00
CA LEU A 69 -3.55 -1.98 -1.83
C LEU A 69 -4.59 -1.26 -2.69
N ILE A 70 -4.68 0.07 -2.55
CA ILE A 70 -5.69 0.84 -3.30
C ILE A 70 -5.41 0.80 -4.81
N SER A 71 -4.15 0.76 -5.22
CA SER A 71 -3.79 0.65 -6.64
C SER A 71 -4.32 -0.64 -7.25
N GLY A 72 -4.11 -1.78 -6.60
CA GLY A 72 -4.62 -3.07 -7.05
C GLY A 72 -6.14 -3.16 -7.03
N VAL A 73 -6.76 -2.80 -5.90
CA VAL A 73 -8.22 -2.84 -5.74
C VAL A 73 -8.90 -1.90 -6.74
N ALA A 74 -8.40 -0.66 -6.88
CA ALA A 74 -8.97 0.31 -7.81
C ALA A 74 -8.81 -0.13 -9.26
N PHE A 75 -7.65 -0.69 -9.62
CA PHE A 75 -7.43 -1.20 -10.98
C PHE A 75 -8.42 -2.32 -11.32
N ALA A 76 -8.59 -3.31 -10.45
CA ALA A 76 -9.53 -4.41 -10.66
C ALA A 76 -10.98 -3.92 -10.78
N ILE A 77 -11.43 -3.11 -9.81
CA ILE A 77 -12.80 -2.59 -9.80
C ILE A 77 -13.07 -1.69 -11.00
N LYS A 78 -12.20 -0.72 -11.29
CA LYS A 78 -12.41 0.23 -12.40
C LYS A 78 -12.31 -0.42 -13.78
N SER A 79 -11.58 -1.52 -13.91
CA SER A 79 -11.52 -2.27 -15.17
C SER A 79 -12.81 -3.04 -15.47
N LEU A 80 -13.50 -3.55 -14.45
CA LEU A 80 -14.70 -4.38 -14.59
C LEU A 80 -16.01 -3.61 -14.33
N ARG A 81 -16.01 -2.68 -13.39
CA ARG A 81 -17.14 -1.86 -12.96
C ARG A 81 -16.69 -0.39 -12.84
N PRO A 82 -16.54 0.33 -13.97
CA PRO A 82 -16.08 1.72 -13.99
C PRO A 82 -17.04 2.69 -13.29
N ASP A 83 -18.29 2.31 -13.11
CA ASP A 83 -19.35 3.03 -12.37
C ASP A 83 -19.09 3.06 -10.85
N VAL A 84 -18.51 2.01 -10.28
CA VAL A 84 -18.21 1.90 -8.84
C VAL A 84 -17.16 2.92 -8.44
N LYS A 85 -17.42 3.69 -7.40
CA LYS A 85 -16.48 4.69 -6.87
C LYS A 85 -15.46 4.02 -5.96
N VAL A 86 -14.20 4.44 -6.06
CA VAL A 86 -13.14 3.99 -5.14
C VAL A 86 -12.61 5.22 -4.39
N TYR A 87 -12.73 5.18 -3.08
CA TYR A 87 -12.24 6.23 -2.19
C TYR A 87 -11.05 5.75 -1.37
N GLY A 88 -9.98 6.53 -1.36
CA GLY A 88 -8.86 6.29 -0.47
C GLY A 88 -9.01 7.04 0.85
N VAL A 89 -8.66 6.39 1.95
CA VAL A 89 -8.62 6.99 3.29
C VAL A 89 -7.23 6.88 3.87
N GLN A 90 -6.70 7.99 4.34
CA GLN A 90 -5.38 8.04 4.95
C GLN A 90 -5.46 8.66 6.34
N ALA A 91 -4.62 8.21 7.27
CA ALA A 91 -4.53 8.81 8.59
C ALA A 91 -4.03 10.25 8.49
N ALA A 92 -4.69 11.19 9.17
CA ALA A 92 -4.30 12.61 9.13
C ALA A 92 -2.85 12.86 9.60
N GLY A 93 -2.37 12.05 10.55
CA GLY A 93 -0.99 12.09 11.03
C GLY A 93 0.03 11.35 10.17
N ALA A 94 -0.39 10.75 9.03
CA ALA A 94 0.46 10.04 8.07
C ALA A 94 -0.06 10.28 6.63
N ALA A 95 -0.32 11.53 6.25
CA ALA A 95 -1.03 11.92 5.03
C ALA A 95 -0.07 12.15 3.83
N SER A 96 0.93 11.31 3.65
CA SER A 96 1.93 11.42 2.57
C SER A 96 1.29 11.38 1.19
N MET A 97 0.44 10.37 0.93
CA MET A 97 -0.22 10.19 -0.36
C MET A 97 -1.21 11.32 -0.68
N PHE A 98 -2.02 11.74 0.31
CA PHE A 98 -2.93 12.88 0.13
C PHE A 98 -2.17 14.15 -0.29
N ASN A 99 -1.05 14.43 0.38
CA ASN A 99 -0.21 15.58 0.06
C ASN A 99 0.42 15.44 -1.33
N SER A 100 0.89 14.24 -1.68
CA SER A 100 1.51 13.93 -2.96
C SER A 100 0.53 14.13 -4.11
N VAL A 101 -0.67 13.58 -4.02
CA VAL A 101 -1.73 13.75 -5.02
C VAL A 101 -2.12 15.23 -5.18
N LYS A 102 -2.30 15.94 -4.06
CA LYS A 102 -2.65 17.37 -4.08
C LYS A 102 -1.57 18.25 -4.74
N LYS A 103 -0.30 17.89 -4.58
CA LYS A 103 0.85 18.65 -5.13
C LYS A 103 1.31 18.15 -6.50
N GLY A 104 0.83 17.00 -6.97
CA GLY A 104 1.26 16.36 -8.21
C GLY A 104 2.70 15.86 -8.19
N LYS A 105 3.27 15.62 -7.02
CA LYS A 105 4.63 15.08 -6.83
C LYS A 105 4.72 14.32 -5.51
N ILE A 106 5.66 13.40 -5.41
CA ILE A 106 5.92 12.63 -4.18
C ILE A 106 6.32 13.59 -3.05
N GLU A 107 5.61 13.51 -1.94
CA GLU A 107 5.89 14.26 -0.71
C GLU A 107 6.24 13.28 0.41
N THR A 108 7.45 13.40 0.94
CA THR A 108 7.90 12.62 2.09
C THR A 108 7.60 13.37 3.38
N LEU A 109 7.04 12.69 4.36
CA LEU A 109 6.78 13.25 5.68
C LEU A 109 8.05 13.20 6.53
N LYS A 110 8.25 14.21 7.38
CA LYS A 110 9.36 14.23 8.35
C LYS A 110 9.14 13.30 9.55
N GLY A 111 7.95 12.78 9.69
CA GLY A 111 7.53 11.85 10.73
C GLY A 111 6.06 11.56 10.63
N VAL A 112 5.65 10.44 11.18
CA VAL A 112 4.25 9.98 11.19
C VAL A 112 3.78 9.82 12.63
N SER A 113 2.49 10.09 12.89
CA SER A 113 1.86 9.93 14.19
C SER A 113 0.42 9.46 14.00
N THR A 114 0.18 8.17 14.19
CA THR A 114 -1.14 7.56 14.08
C THR A 114 -1.19 6.27 14.86
N PHE A 115 -2.37 5.89 15.36
CA PHE A 115 -2.60 4.55 15.91
C PHE A 115 -2.82 3.49 14.82
N ALA A 116 -3.05 3.91 13.59
CA ALA A 116 -3.21 3.03 12.44
C ALA A 116 -1.82 2.65 11.88
N ASP A 117 -1.12 1.79 12.61
CA ASP A 117 0.26 1.37 12.36
C ASP A 117 0.45 0.72 10.98
N GLY A 118 -0.52 -0.05 10.51
CA GLY A 118 -0.48 -0.70 9.19
C GLY A 118 -0.48 0.25 7.98
N ILE A 119 -0.76 1.55 8.18
CA ILE A 119 -0.72 2.58 7.13
C ILE A 119 0.16 3.78 7.50
N ALA A 120 1.03 3.62 8.48
CA ALA A 120 1.98 4.64 8.95
C ALA A 120 3.24 4.68 8.06
N VAL A 121 3.09 5.22 6.84
CA VAL A 121 4.15 5.31 5.81
C VAL A 121 4.34 6.76 5.36
#